data_ac9f1c64dc64bc113835586da0baf1d4
#
_entry.id   ac9f1c64dc64bc113835586da0baf1d4
#
_cell.length_a   1.000
_cell.length_b   1.000
_cell.length_c   1.000
_cell.angle_alpha   90.00
_cell.angle_beta   90.00
_cell.angle_gamma   90.00
#
_symmetry.space_group_name_H-M   'P 1'
#
loop_
_entity.id
_entity.type
_entity.pdbx_description
1 polymer ?
#
loop_
_entity_poly.entity_id
_entity_poly.type
_entity_poly.pdbx_seq_one_letter_code
_entity_poly.pdbx_strand_id
1 'polypeptide(L)'
;MNQPRTIVEKIWDEHVVSQEQAAPAVLAVDLHLVHEVTSPQAFSGLRARGLTVRHPDRTVATADHSTPTHPRSLPIADPMAAAQVDQLSRNCAEFGIPLHGLGSPSQGIVHVIGPQLGLTQPGMTIVCGDSHTATHGAFGALAFGIGTSEVEMVLATQTLLQRQPKTYEVRVDGRLAPGVSAKDIILALIARIGIGGGTGHVFEYTGEAIRALTMEQRMTICNMSIEGGARAGLIAPDETTFDYIEGRRHAPQGADWDAAVAAWRALPTDDGATYDRSITIDATALEPMVTYGTNPGMGIPITSRVPSPDSQ
;
A
#
# COMPACT_ATOMS: atom_id res chain seq x y z
N MET A 1 -12.99 20.46 -23.02
CA MET A 1 -12.10 20.44 -21.84
C MET A 1 -12.40 19.14 -21.12
N ASN A 2 -11.40 18.33 -20.82
CA ASN A 2 -11.61 17.10 -20.04
C ASN A 2 -12.11 17.51 -18.64
N GLN A 3 -12.98 16.69 -18.06
CA GLN A 3 -13.47 16.90 -16.71
C GLN A 3 -12.28 16.74 -15.72
N PRO A 4 -12.14 17.62 -14.71
CA PRO A 4 -11.09 17.45 -13.69
C PRO A 4 -11.19 16.09 -12.99
N ARG A 5 -10.07 15.42 -12.77
CA ARG A 5 -9.99 14.06 -12.21
C ARG A 5 -9.12 14.01 -10.97
N THR A 6 -9.49 13.17 -10.02
CA THR A 6 -8.64 12.80 -8.89
C THR A 6 -7.47 11.92 -9.35
N ILE A 7 -6.40 11.87 -8.56
CA ILE A 7 -5.27 10.95 -8.84
C ILE A 7 -5.72 9.49 -8.91
N VAL A 8 -6.69 9.11 -8.09
CA VAL A 8 -7.27 7.74 -8.11
C VAL A 8 -7.93 7.45 -9.45
N GLU A 9 -8.74 8.39 -9.97
CA GLU A 9 -9.39 8.26 -11.28
C GLU A 9 -8.38 8.21 -12.43
N LYS A 10 -7.32 9.03 -12.36
CA LYS A 10 -6.25 9.02 -13.37
C LYS A 10 -5.54 7.66 -13.42
N ILE A 11 -5.11 7.15 -12.26
CA ILE A 11 -4.44 5.84 -12.19
C ILE A 11 -5.40 4.73 -12.62
N TRP A 12 -6.67 4.79 -12.17
CA TRP A 12 -7.66 3.79 -12.54
C TRP A 12 -7.87 3.72 -14.05
N ASP A 13 -8.13 4.86 -14.69
CA ASP A 13 -8.43 4.94 -16.12
C ASP A 13 -7.28 4.41 -16.99
N GLU A 14 -6.02 4.64 -16.56
CA GLU A 14 -4.83 4.15 -17.26
C GLU A 14 -4.65 2.62 -17.15
N HIS A 15 -5.27 1.98 -16.16
CA HIS A 15 -5.11 0.54 -15.89
C HIS A 15 -6.33 -0.31 -16.23
N VAL A 16 -7.45 0.30 -16.59
CA VAL A 16 -8.63 -0.46 -17.05
C VAL A 16 -8.36 -1.06 -18.43
N VAL A 17 -8.27 -2.39 -18.48
CA VAL A 17 -8.08 -3.16 -19.72
C VAL A 17 -9.41 -3.33 -20.44
N SER A 18 -10.46 -3.64 -19.69
CA SER A 18 -11.83 -3.78 -20.19
C SER A 18 -12.84 -3.62 -19.05
N GLN A 19 -14.03 -3.14 -19.40
CA GLN A 19 -15.15 -3.05 -18.47
C GLN A 19 -16.46 -3.21 -19.24
N GLU A 20 -17.26 -4.21 -18.85
CA GLU A 20 -18.63 -4.35 -19.32
C GLU A 20 -19.55 -3.48 -18.44
N GLN A 21 -20.71 -3.11 -19.01
CA GLN A 21 -21.66 -2.26 -18.31
C GLN A 21 -22.11 -2.91 -16.99
N ALA A 22 -21.99 -2.18 -15.89
CA ALA A 22 -22.30 -2.59 -14.51
C ALA A 22 -21.46 -3.75 -13.92
N ALA A 23 -20.49 -4.28 -14.66
CA ALA A 23 -19.56 -5.30 -14.18
C ALA A 23 -18.32 -4.66 -13.49
N PRO A 24 -17.56 -5.42 -12.70
CA PRO A 24 -16.22 -5.04 -12.31
C PRO A 24 -15.32 -4.85 -13.54
N ALA A 25 -14.40 -3.89 -13.47
CA ALA A 25 -13.39 -3.72 -14.49
C ALA A 25 -12.30 -4.79 -14.38
N VAL A 26 -11.73 -5.17 -15.51
CA VAL A 26 -10.44 -5.88 -15.56
C VAL A 26 -9.34 -4.85 -15.43
N LEU A 27 -8.65 -4.83 -14.30
CA LEU A 27 -7.60 -3.87 -13.99
C LEU A 27 -6.23 -4.53 -14.20
N ALA A 28 -5.35 -3.90 -14.97
CA ALA A 28 -3.95 -4.32 -15.10
C ALA A 28 -3.21 -4.11 -13.77
N VAL A 29 -2.23 -4.97 -13.48
CA VAL A 29 -1.37 -4.89 -12.30
C VAL A 29 0.07 -4.69 -12.75
N ASP A 30 0.71 -3.60 -12.32
CA ASP A 30 2.10 -3.31 -12.68
C ASP A 30 3.10 -4.09 -11.85
N LEU A 31 2.83 -4.22 -10.55
CA LEU A 31 3.70 -4.93 -9.62
C LEU A 31 2.88 -5.85 -8.70
N HIS A 32 3.23 -7.11 -8.70
CA HIS A 32 2.72 -8.12 -7.78
C HIS A 32 3.80 -8.49 -6.76
N LEU A 33 3.57 -8.15 -5.50
CA LEU A 33 4.43 -8.55 -4.39
C LEU A 33 3.90 -9.81 -3.74
N VAL A 34 4.80 -10.75 -3.45
CA VAL A 34 4.45 -12.08 -2.94
C VAL A 34 5.28 -12.43 -1.72
N HIS A 35 4.67 -13.06 -0.73
CA HIS A 35 5.34 -13.59 0.45
C HIS A 35 4.85 -15.01 0.80
N GLU A 36 5.44 -15.63 1.79
CA GLU A 36 5.28 -17.08 2.07
C GLU A 36 3.91 -17.45 2.65
N VAL A 37 3.14 -16.52 3.22
CA VAL A 37 1.91 -16.87 3.96
C VAL A 37 0.71 -17.03 3.03
N THR A 38 0.49 -16.10 2.10
CA THR A 38 -0.73 -16.06 1.26
C THR A 38 -0.54 -16.65 -0.13
N SER A 39 0.68 -17.05 -0.51
CA SER A 39 0.98 -17.53 -1.86
C SER A 39 0.92 -19.06 -2.06
N PRO A 40 1.08 -19.95 -1.06
CA PRO A 40 1.17 -21.38 -1.32
C PRO A 40 -0.02 -21.98 -2.06
N GLN A 41 -1.25 -21.61 -1.66
CA GLN A 41 -2.48 -22.08 -2.31
C GLN A 41 -2.62 -21.55 -3.74
N ALA A 42 -2.22 -20.29 -3.97
CA ALA A 42 -2.25 -19.70 -5.31
C ALA A 42 -1.36 -20.46 -6.29
N PHE A 43 -0.13 -20.79 -5.90
CA PHE A 43 0.76 -21.62 -6.71
C PHE A 43 0.22 -23.06 -6.91
N SER A 44 -0.42 -23.62 -5.89
CA SER A 44 -1.08 -24.92 -6.03
C SER A 44 -2.23 -24.90 -7.04
N GLY A 45 -2.99 -23.80 -7.04
CA GLY A 45 -4.06 -23.58 -8.01
C GLY A 45 -3.54 -23.48 -9.45
N LEU A 46 -2.44 -22.75 -9.67
CA LEU A 46 -1.76 -22.69 -10.98
C LEU A 46 -1.39 -24.10 -11.48
N ARG A 47 -0.71 -24.89 -10.63
CA ARG A 47 -0.32 -26.27 -10.98
C ARG A 47 -1.52 -27.14 -11.34
N ALA A 48 -2.57 -27.09 -10.52
CA ALA A 48 -3.77 -27.89 -10.75
C ALA A 48 -4.46 -27.58 -12.07
N ARG A 49 -4.30 -26.34 -12.59
CA ARG A 49 -4.87 -25.88 -13.86
C ARG A 49 -3.89 -25.93 -15.02
N GLY A 50 -2.63 -26.34 -14.80
CA GLY A 50 -1.58 -26.33 -15.82
C GLY A 50 -1.21 -24.93 -16.28
N LEU A 51 -1.35 -23.91 -15.42
CA LEU A 51 -1.04 -22.51 -15.72
C LEU A 51 0.38 -22.18 -15.22
N THR A 52 0.98 -21.18 -15.87
CA THR A 52 2.26 -20.58 -15.47
C THR A 52 2.05 -19.16 -14.96
N VAL A 53 3.08 -18.57 -14.35
CA VAL A 53 3.06 -17.14 -14.01
C VAL A 53 3.20 -16.34 -15.29
N ARG A 54 2.26 -15.42 -15.52
CA ARG A 54 2.15 -14.64 -16.76
C ARG A 54 3.32 -13.67 -16.94
N HIS A 55 3.66 -12.95 -15.86
CA HIS A 55 4.71 -11.94 -15.84
C HIS A 55 5.62 -12.10 -14.62
N PRO A 56 6.59 -13.04 -14.65
CA PRO A 56 7.57 -13.17 -13.58
C PRO A 56 8.42 -11.91 -13.38
N ASP A 57 8.61 -11.13 -14.44
CA ASP A 57 9.30 -9.84 -14.45
C ASP A 57 8.57 -8.72 -13.72
N ARG A 58 7.25 -8.86 -13.51
CA ARG A 58 6.39 -7.95 -12.73
C ARG A 58 5.98 -8.52 -11.37
N THR A 59 6.57 -9.65 -10.99
CA THR A 59 6.30 -10.32 -9.71
C THR A 59 7.59 -10.40 -8.92
N VAL A 60 7.57 -9.94 -7.66
CA VAL A 60 8.74 -10.00 -6.77
C VAL A 60 8.33 -10.63 -5.44
N ALA A 61 9.12 -11.59 -4.99
CA ALA A 61 8.88 -12.31 -3.74
C ALA A 61 9.90 -11.97 -2.66
N THR A 62 9.47 -11.97 -1.41
CA THR A 62 10.35 -11.91 -0.24
C THR A 62 9.85 -12.83 0.86
N ALA A 63 10.76 -13.37 1.67
CA ALA A 63 10.41 -14.01 2.92
C ALA A 63 10.26 -12.93 3.98
N ASP A 64 9.07 -12.79 4.55
CA ASP A 64 8.68 -11.65 5.39
C ASP A 64 8.03 -12.07 6.72
N HIS A 65 6.89 -12.75 6.67
CA HIS A 65 6.04 -13.01 7.83
C HIS A 65 6.52 -14.15 8.73
N SER A 66 7.04 -15.23 8.13
CA SER A 66 7.46 -16.44 8.85
C SER A 66 8.97 -16.47 9.09
N THR A 67 9.58 -15.28 9.20
CA THR A 67 11.03 -15.14 9.40
C THR A 67 11.37 -14.91 10.86
N PRO A 68 12.38 -15.61 11.42
CA PRO A 68 12.77 -15.43 12.80
C PRO A 68 13.56 -14.12 13.02
N THR A 69 13.51 -13.61 14.24
CA THR A 69 14.27 -12.44 14.69
C THR A 69 15.67 -12.78 15.25
N HIS A 70 16.02 -14.05 15.34
CA HIS A 70 17.36 -14.50 15.74
C HIS A 70 18.37 -14.44 14.57
N PRO A 71 19.67 -14.63 14.81
CA PRO A 71 20.69 -14.64 13.77
C PRO A 71 20.34 -15.59 12.61
N ARG A 72 20.46 -15.11 11.37
CA ARG A 72 20.13 -15.86 10.13
C ARG A 72 20.98 -17.13 9.91
N SER A 73 22.06 -17.30 10.67
CA SER A 73 22.89 -18.51 10.66
C SER A 73 22.23 -19.70 11.36
N LEU A 74 21.16 -19.46 12.13
CA LEU A 74 20.41 -20.49 12.80
C LEU A 74 19.19 -20.91 11.96
N PRO A 75 18.80 -22.19 12.00
CA PRO A 75 17.62 -22.67 11.31
C PRO A 75 16.35 -22.07 11.92
N ILE A 76 15.28 -21.94 11.13
CA ILE A 76 13.96 -21.57 11.64
C ILE A 76 13.48 -22.70 12.56
N ALA A 77 13.29 -22.40 13.84
CA ALA A 77 12.94 -23.38 14.86
C ALA A 77 11.50 -23.91 14.72
N ASP A 78 10.57 -23.05 14.28
CA ASP A 78 9.18 -23.45 14.02
C ASP A 78 9.09 -24.21 12.68
N PRO A 79 8.66 -25.50 12.69
CA PRO A 79 8.59 -26.29 11.47
C PRO A 79 7.60 -25.78 10.43
N MET A 80 6.50 -25.14 10.86
CA MET A 80 5.50 -24.56 9.93
C MET A 80 6.08 -23.34 9.23
N ALA A 81 6.70 -22.43 9.98
CA ALA A 81 7.38 -21.26 9.44
C ALA A 81 8.49 -21.67 8.45
N ALA A 82 9.31 -22.66 8.82
CA ALA A 82 10.34 -23.21 7.94
C ALA A 82 9.73 -23.77 6.64
N ALA A 83 8.67 -24.57 6.74
CA ALA A 83 8.00 -25.15 5.57
C ALA A 83 7.40 -24.07 4.65
N GLN A 84 6.85 -22.98 5.19
CA GLN A 84 6.32 -21.88 4.39
C GLN A 84 7.43 -21.15 3.62
N VAL A 85 8.53 -20.81 4.27
CA VAL A 85 9.68 -20.16 3.62
C VAL A 85 10.32 -21.06 2.55
N ASP A 86 10.48 -22.35 2.84
CA ASP A 86 10.98 -23.33 1.87
C ASP A 86 10.02 -23.48 0.68
N GLN A 87 8.70 -23.48 0.94
CA GLN A 87 7.71 -23.59 -0.13
C GLN A 87 7.72 -22.34 -1.04
N LEU A 88 7.87 -21.14 -0.48
CA LEU A 88 8.04 -19.92 -1.27
C LEU A 88 9.27 -20.03 -2.18
N SER A 89 10.40 -20.51 -1.63
CA SER A 89 11.65 -20.68 -2.39
C SER A 89 11.47 -21.65 -3.55
N ARG A 90 10.82 -22.81 -3.32
CA ARG A 90 10.51 -23.77 -4.39
C ARG A 90 9.58 -23.19 -5.44
N ASN A 91 8.52 -22.50 -5.03
CA ASN A 91 7.56 -21.86 -5.95
C ASN A 91 8.26 -20.81 -6.82
N CYS A 92 9.06 -19.94 -6.22
CA CYS A 92 9.79 -18.91 -6.99
C CYS A 92 10.76 -19.51 -8.00
N ALA A 93 11.50 -20.56 -7.60
CA ALA A 93 12.41 -21.27 -8.50
C ALA A 93 11.67 -21.94 -9.68
N GLU A 94 10.52 -22.57 -9.41
CA GLU A 94 9.71 -23.26 -10.43
C GLU A 94 9.11 -22.28 -11.44
N PHE A 95 8.59 -21.13 -10.97
CA PHE A 95 7.87 -20.18 -11.81
C PHE A 95 8.73 -19.00 -12.28
N GLY A 96 10.04 -19.00 -11.98
CA GLY A 96 10.98 -17.97 -12.44
C GLY A 96 10.81 -16.60 -11.79
N ILE A 97 10.26 -16.55 -10.56
CA ILE A 97 10.00 -15.31 -9.84
C ILE A 97 11.26 -14.89 -9.06
N PRO A 98 11.72 -13.62 -9.18
CA PRO A 98 12.79 -13.08 -8.34
C PRO A 98 12.44 -13.17 -6.86
N LEU A 99 13.32 -13.77 -6.05
CA LEU A 99 13.12 -13.95 -4.61
C LEU A 99 14.21 -13.27 -3.79
N HIS A 100 13.80 -12.40 -2.88
CA HIS A 100 14.62 -11.90 -1.78
C HIS A 100 14.41 -12.77 -0.53
N GLY A 101 14.95 -13.99 -0.58
CA GLY A 101 14.84 -14.99 0.51
C GLY A 101 15.77 -14.69 1.68
N LEU A 102 15.71 -15.56 2.71
CA LEU A 102 16.60 -15.48 3.87
C LEU A 102 18.07 -15.53 3.41
N GLY A 103 18.88 -14.60 3.93
CA GLY A 103 20.28 -14.46 3.54
C GLY A 103 20.52 -13.51 2.36
N SER A 104 19.50 -13.11 1.61
CA SER A 104 19.63 -12.04 0.63
C SER A 104 19.89 -10.69 1.33
N PRO A 105 20.79 -9.84 0.82
CA PRO A 105 20.99 -8.49 1.37
C PRO A 105 19.77 -7.59 1.23
N SER A 106 18.85 -7.92 0.33
CA SER A 106 17.61 -7.18 0.08
C SER A 106 16.38 -7.87 0.69
N GLN A 107 16.54 -8.90 1.54
CA GLN A 107 15.41 -9.51 2.26
C GLN A 107 14.92 -8.55 3.33
N GLY A 108 13.61 -8.38 3.43
CA GLY A 108 12.96 -7.53 4.43
C GLY A 108 11.45 -7.55 4.29
N ILE A 109 10.80 -6.68 5.04
CA ILE A 109 9.35 -6.48 5.00
C ILE A 109 8.93 -6.10 3.58
N VAL A 110 7.95 -6.81 3.02
CA VAL A 110 7.55 -6.71 1.61
C VAL A 110 7.20 -5.27 1.20
N HIS A 111 6.54 -4.51 2.08
CA HIS A 111 6.16 -3.12 1.83
C HIS A 111 7.28 -2.10 2.09
N VAL A 112 8.43 -2.55 2.57
CA VAL A 112 9.64 -1.74 2.74
C VAL A 112 10.63 -1.99 1.60
N ILE A 113 10.84 -3.25 1.21
CA ILE A 113 11.78 -3.56 0.13
C ILE A 113 11.33 -3.04 -1.24
N GLY A 114 10.00 -3.02 -1.50
CA GLY A 114 9.46 -2.44 -2.74
C GLY A 114 9.95 -1.00 -2.96
N PRO A 115 9.68 -0.08 -2.03
CA PRO A 115 10.20 1.28 -2.07
C PRO A 115 11.74 1.36 -2.07
N GLN A 116 12.40 0.64 -1.17
CA GLN A 116 13.86 0.72 -1.02
C GLN A 116 14.62 0.27 -2.28
N LEU A 117 14.05 -0.66 -3.02
CA LEU A 117 14.62 -1.12 -4.28
C LEU A 117 14.21 -0.27 -5.49
N GLY A 118 13.28 0.69 -5.32
CA GLY A 118 12.73 1.48 -6.42
C GLY A 118 11.72 0.74 -7.28
N LEU A 119 11.17 -0.37 -6.79
CA LEU A 119 10.11 -1.14 -7.47
C LEU A 119 8.76 -0.42 -7.39
N THR A 120 8.53 0.30 -6.29
CA THR A 120 7.33 1.12 -6.09
C THR A 120 7.53 2.49 -6.72
N GLN A 121 6.68 2.83 -7.69
CA GLN A 121 6.77 4.10 -8.42
C GLN A 121 5.38 4.76 -8.52
N PRO A 122 5.32 6.09 -8.64
CA PRO A 122 4.06 6.81 -8.81
C PRO A 122 3.27 6.35 -10.03
N GLY A 123 1.96 6.33 -9.91
CA GLY A 123 1.04 5.96 -10.97
C GLY A 123 0.82 4.46 -11.14
N MET A 124 1.61 3.61 -10.50
CA MET A 124 1.48 2.15 -10.61
C MET A 124 0.24 1.62 -9.87
N THR A 125 -0.25 0.47 -10.35
CA THR A 125 -1.13 -0.42 -9.60
C THR A 125 -0.29 -1.53 -8.94
N ILE A 126 -0.36 -1.66 -7.61
CA ILE A 126 0.44 -2.60 -6.83
C ILE A 126 -0.45 -3.47 -5.97
N VAL A 127 -0.26 -4.78 -6.01
CA VAL A 127 -1.02 -5.72 -5.20
C VAL A 127 -0.12 -6.71 -4.45
N CYS A 128 -0.58 -7.17 -3.31
CA CYS A 128 0.04 -8.20 -2.50
C CYS A 128 -1.04 -8.93 -1.71
N GLY A 129 -0.80 -10.17 -1.33
CA GLY A 129 -1.67 -10.92 -0.42
C GLY A 129 -1.60 -10.45 1.04
N ASP A 130 -1.44 -9.15 1.27
CA ASP A 130 -1.30 -8.49 2.57
C ASP A 130 -2.09 -7.19 2.60
N SER A 131 -2.83 -6.95 3.68
CA SER A 131 -3.67 -5.76 3.84
C SER A 131 -2.86 -4.46 3.82
N HIS A 132 -1.62 -4.46 4.36
CA HIS A 132 -0.77 -3.28 4.44
C HIS A 132 -0.07 -2.90 3.11
N THR A 133 -0.47 -3.52 2.01
CA THR A 133 -0.09 -3.10 0.64
C THR A 133 -0.41 -1.62 0.40
N ALA A 134 -1.39 -1.06 1.11
CA ALA A 134 -1.71 0.37 1.10
C ALA A 134 -0.50 1.28 1.41
N THR A 135 0.55 0.76 2.06
CA THR A 135 1.82 1.49 2.31
C THR A 135 2.42 2.11 1.05
N HIS A 136 2.32 1.42 -0.09
CA HIS A 136 2.87 1.88 -1.37
C HIS A 136 2.15 3.13 -1.91
N GLY A 137 0.95 3.43 -1.42
CA GLY A 137 0.23 4.65 -1.77
C GLY A 137 0.94 5.92 -1.31
N ALA A 138 1.87 5.84 -0.37
CA ALA A 138 2.75 6.94 0.03
C ALA A 138 3.60 7.48 -1.14
N PHE A 139 3.77 6.69 -2.17
CA PHE A 139 4.52 7.02 -3.39
C PHE A 139 3.60 7.44 -4.56
N GLY A 140 2.31 7.60 -4.34
CA GLY A 140 1.36 7.91 -5.40
C GLY A 140 0.97 6.70 -6.26
N ALA A 141 1.08 5.48 -5.74
CA ALA A 141 0.61 4.26 -6.36
C ALA A 141 -0.79 3.87 -5.84
N LEU A 142 -1.63 3.33 -6.71
CA LEU A 142 -2.89 2.71 -6.29
C LEU A 142 -2.58 1.28 -5.82
N ALA A 143 -2.40 1.12 -4.51
CA ALA A 143 -1.89 -0.10 -3.91
C ALA A 143 -2.85 -0.66 -2.86
N PHE A 144 -3.16 -1.96 -2.95
CA PHE A 144 -4.12 -2.58 -2.03
C PHE A 144 -3.90 -4.09 -1.87
N GLY A 145 -4.32 -4.59 -0.71
CA GLY A 145 -4.30 -6.00 -0.38
C GLY A 145 -5.34 -6.80 -1.16
N ILE A 146 -5.00 -8.05 -1.51
CA ILE A 146 -5.85 -9.00 -2.23
C ILE A 146 -5.91 -10.35 -1.52
N GLY A 147 -7.01 -11.09 -1.72
CA GLY A 147 -7.16 -12.43 -1.19
C GLY A 147 -6.37 -13.48 -1.97
N THR A 148 -6.17 -14.66 -1.36
CA THR A 148 -5.37 -15.75 -1.95
C THR A 148 -5.86 -16.17 -3.35
N SER A 149 -7.17 -16.21 -3.60
CA SER A 149 -7.72 -16.51 -4.93
C SER A 149 -7.40 -15.43 -5.96
N GLU A 150 -7.34 -14.16 -5.51
CA GLU A 150 -6.94 -13.04 -6.35
C GLU A 150 -5.43 -13.07 -6.63
N VAL A 151 -4.60 -13.52 -5.64
CA VAL A 151 -3.16 -13.78 -5.88
C VAL A 151 -2.97 -14.79 -7.01
N GLU A 152 -3.74 -15.90 -7.03
CA GLU A 152 -3.70 -16.87 -8.13
C GLU A 152 -4.09 -16.23 -9.47
N MET A 153 -5.15 -15.41 -9.48
CA MET A 153 -5.60 -14.70 -10.68
C MET A 153 -4.51 -13.77 -11.22
N VAL A 154 -3.89 -12.96 -10.36
CA VAL A 154 -2.83 -12.03 -10.77
C VAL A 154 -1.59 -12.76 -11.26
N LEU A 155 -1.19 -13.85 -10.61
CA LEU A 155 -0.08 -14.69 -11.09
C LEU A 155 -0.37 -15.23 -12.49
N ALA A 156 -1.60 -15.69 -12.75
CA ALA A 156 -1.99 -16.29 -14.04
C ALA A 156 -2.19 -15.26 -15.15
N THR A 157 -2.63 -14.02 -14.84
CA THR A 157 -3.15 -13.10 -15.86
C THR A 157 -2.51 -11.71 -15.82
N GLN A 158 -1.85 -11.34 -14.74
CA GLN A 158 -1.39 -9.98 -14.41
C GLN A 158 -2.53 -8.95 -14.38
N THR A 159 -3.74 -9.42 -14.12
CA THR A 159 -4.95 -8.58 -14.02
C THR A 159 -5.80 -8.98 -12.84
N LEU A 160 -6.73 -8.11 -12.46
CA LEU A 160 -7.64 -8.31 -11.34
C LEU A 160 -9.02 -7.75 -11.67
N LEU A 161 -10.08 -8.43 -11.22
CA LEU A 161 -11.44 -7.91 -11.33
C LEU A 161 -11.72 -6.99 -10.14
N GLN A 162 -11.92 -5.70 -10.39
CA GLN A 162 -12.17 -4.71 -9.34
C GLN A 162 -13.29 -3.74 -9.75
N ARG A 163 -14.04 -3.27 -8.75
CA ARG A 163 -14.90 -2.09 -8.90
C ARG A 163 -14.11 -0.85 -8.53
N GLN A 164 -14.29 0.20 -9.30
CA GLN A 164 -13.64 1.49 -8.99
C GLN A 164 -14.04 1.92 -7.57
N PRO A 165 -13.06 2.16 -6.69
CA PRO A 165 -13.34 2.67 -5.36
C PRO A 165 -13.79 4.13 -5.42
N LYS A 166 -14.56 4.54 -4.44
CA LYS A 166 -14.86 5.95 -4.22
C LYS A 166 -13.65 6.70 -3.67
N THR A 167 -13.66 8.02 -3.78
CA THR A 167 -12.58 8.89 -3.31
C THR A 167 -12.97 9.60 -2.03
N TYR A 168 -12.04 9.67 -1.08
CA TYR A 168 -12.25 10.34 0.19
C TYR A 168 -11.03 11.22 0.51
N GLU A 169 -11.17 12.53 0.36
CA GLU A 169 -10.11 13.45 0.75
C GLU A 169 -9.96 13.51 2.27
N VAL A 170 -8.73 13.31 2.73
CA VAL A 170 -8.30 13.56 4.11
C VAL A 170 -7.32 14.72 4.09
N ARG A 171 -7.85 15.93 4.28
CA ARG A 171 -7.07 17.15 4.26
C ARG A 171 -6.50 17.44 5.65
N VAL A 172 -5.18 17.61 5.74
CA VAL A 172 -4.49 17.92 7.00
C VAL A 172 -3.70 19.21 6.80
N ASP A 173 -4.21 20.29 7.35
CA ASP A 173 -3.61 21.61 7.26
C ASP A 173 -2.98 22.03 8.60
N GLY A 174 -2.08 22.99 8.58
CA GLY A 174 -1.34 23.47 9.74
C GLY A 174 -0.04 22.70 9.95
N ARG A 175 0.56 22.89 11.10
CA ARG A 175 1.85 22.32 11.48
C ARG A 175 1.71 21.40 12.67
N LEU A 176 2.31 20.21 12.61
CA LEU A 176 2.39 19.30 13.75
C LEU A 176 3.19 19.93 14.89
N ALA A 177 2.66 19.86 16.10
CA ALA A 177 3.37 20.29 17.29
C ALA A 177 4.54 19.33 17.61
N PRO A 178 5.58 19.78 18.33
CA PRO A 178 6.64 18.89 18.80
C PRO A 178 6.07 17.72 19.60
N GLY A 179 6.51 16.50 19.26
CA GLY A 179 6.03 15.27 19.90
C GLY A 179 4.84 14.61 19.19
N VAL A 180 4.18 15.29 18.25
CA VAL A 180 3.13 14.71 17.39
C VAL A 180 3.76 14.12 16.14
N SER A 181 3.41 12.89 15.83
CA SER A 181 3.94 12.11 14.71
C SER A 181 2.88 11.87 13.61
N ALA A 182 3.31 11.35 12.48
CA ALA A 182 2.41 10.90 11.42
C ALA A 182 1.41 9.83 11.90
N LYS A 183 1.80 8.99 12.86
CA LYS A 183 0.92 8.00 13.46
C LYS A 183 -0.22 8.63 14.23
N ASP A 184 -0.01 9.79 14.85
CA ASP A 184 -1.06 10.51 15.58
C ASP A 184 -2.12 11.07 14.61
N ILE A 185 -1.71 11.50 13.41
CA ILE A 185 -2.64 11.94 12.36
C ILE A 185 -3.63 10.82 12.01
N ILE A 186 -3.09 9.64 11.67
CA ILE A 186 -3.95 8.52 11.24
C ILE A 186 -4.78 7.97 12.41
N LEU A 187 -4.25 7.92 13.62
CA LEU A 187 -5.03 7.52 14.81
C LEU A 187 -6.17 8.51 15.10
N ALA A 188 -5.92 9.82 14.98
CA ALA A 188 -6.94 10.84 15.13
C ALA A 188 -8.03 10.73 14.06
N LEU A 189 -7.64 10.46 12.81
CA LEU A 189 -8.60 10.18 11.73
C LEU A 189 -9.48 8.98 12.07
N ILE A 190 -8.86 7.83 12.40
CA ILE A 190 -9.60 6.59 12.70
C ILE A 190 -10.51 6.76 13.91
N ALA A 191 -10.05 7.43 14.97
CA ALA A 191 -10.88 7.74 16.14
C ALA A 191 -12.10 8.58 15.74
N ARG A 192 -11.96 9.49 14.76
CA ARG A 192 -13.04 10.39 14.32
C ARG A 192 -14.06 9.73 13.39
N ILE A 193 -13.59 8.85 12.46
CA ILE A 193 -14.48 8.23 11.46
C ILE A 193 -14.88 6.80 11.81
N GLY A 194 -14.21 6.17 12.80
CA GLY A 194 -14.35 4.77 13.15
C GLY A 194 -13.60 3.83 12.20
N ILE A 195 -13.47 2.56 12.61
CA ILE A 195 -12.75 1.50 11.87
C ILE A 195 -13.40 1.11 10.54
N GLY A 196 -14.63 1.53 10.29
CA GLY A 196 -15.36 1.29 9.02
C GLY A 196 -15.63 2.56 8.22
N GLY A 197 -15.15 3.71 8.67
CA GLY A 197 -15.47 5.02 8.07
C GLY A 197 -15.00 5.19 6.62
N GLY A 198 -13.95 4.49 6.23
CA GLY A 198 -13.37 4.47 4.89
C GLY A 198 -13.86 3.35 3.95
N THR A 199 -14.81 2.51 4.40
CA THR A 199 -15.27 1.36 3.60
C THR A 199 -15.69 1.76 2.20
N GLY A 200 -15.13 1.08 1.19
CA GLY A 200 -15.39 1.34 -0.23
C GLY A 200 -14.69 2.57 -0.82
N HIS A 201 -13.84 3.25 -0.04
CA HIS A 201 -13.09 4.42 -0.48
C HIS A 201 -11.58 4.18 -0.49
N VAL A 202 -10.90 4.98 -1.29
CA VAL A 202 -9.46 5.27 -1.17
C VAL A 202 -9.33 6.60 -0.45
N PHE A 203 -8.50 6.66 0.59
CA PHE A 203 -8.12 7.93 1.22
C PHE A 203 -7.05 8.61 0.37
N GLU A 204 -7.31 9.82 -0.06
CA GLU A 204 -6.29 10.71 -0.61
C GLU A 204 -5.92 11.75 0.45
N TYR A 205 -4.68 11.66 0.94
CA TYR A 205 -4.18 12.58 1.96
C TYR A 205 -3.62 13.83 1.29
N THR A 206 -4.15 14.98 1.68
CA THR A 206 -3.81 16.30 1.13
C THR A 206 -3.48 17.28 2.25
N GLY A 207 -3.10 18.50 1.89
CA GLY A 207 -2.81 19.57 2.84
C GLY A 207 -1.33 19.78 3.12
N GLU A 208 -1.02 20.90 3.78
CA GLU A 208 0.38 21.30 3.99
C GLU A 208 1.13 20.41 4.98
N ALA A 209 0.43 19.90 6.01
CA ALA A 209 1.04 18.98 6.97
C ALA A 209 1.47 17.67 6.29
N ILE A 210 0.67 17.15 5.34
CA ILE A 210 1.02 15.92 4.59
C ILE A 210 2.22 16.15 3.68
N ARG A 211 2.28 17.29 2.98
CA ARG A 211 3.42 17.61 2.12
C ARG A 211 4.73 17.76 2.89
N ALA A 212 4.66 18.21 4.15
CA ALA A 212 5.82 18.38 5.01
C ALA A 212 6.37 17.06 5.61
N LEU A 213 5.69 15.94 5.44
CA LEU A 213 6.10 14.62 5.97
C LEU A 213 7.25 14.03 5.16
N THR A 214 8.14 13.30 5.85
CA THR A 214 9.11 12.41 5.19
C THR A 214 8.41 11.21 4.55
N MET A 215 9.10 10.48 3.66
CA MET A 215 8.51 9.29 3.04
C MET A 215 8.11 8.22 4.05
N GLU A 216 8.92 8.00 5.10
CA GLU A 216 8.60 7.02 6.16
C GLU A 216 7.34 7.42 6.94
N GLN A 217 7.15 8.71 7.16
CA GLN A 217 5.95 9.25 7.79
C GLN A 217 4.72 9.10 6.87
N ARG A 218 4.87 9.35 5.56
CA ARG A 218 3.81 9.10 4.56
C ARG A 218 3.45 7.61 4.49
N MET A 219 4.47 6.73 4.51
CA MET A 219 4.27 5.27 4.56
C MET A 219 3.46 4.88 5.80
N THR A 220 3.73 5.46 6.97
CA THR A 220 2.97 5.19 8.20
C THR A 220 1.49 5.50 8.04
N ILE A 221 1.14 6.65 7.46
CA ILE A 221 -0.26 7.07 7.25
C ILE A 221 -0.96 6.14 6.25
N CYS A 222 -0.33 5.91 5.10
CA CYS A 222 -0.91 5.05 4.08
C CYS A 222 -1.05 3.60 4.55
N ASN A 223 -0.05 3.09 5.31
CA ASN A 223 -0.08 1.77 5.92
C ASN A 223 -1.34 1.57 6.78
N MET A 224 -1.63 2.53 7.66
CA MET A 224 -2.74 2.43 8.61
C MET A 224 -4.10 2.84 8.05
N SER A 225 -4.21 3.21 6.78
CA SER A 225 -5.50 3.55 6.14
C SER A 225 -6.50 2.39 6.18
N ILE A 226 -5.98 1.16 6.19
CA ILE A 226 -6.76 -0.08 6.23
C ILE A 226 -7.51 -0.23 7.57
N GLU A 227 -6.93 0.23 8.67
CA GLU A 227 -7.58 0.22 9.99
C GLU A 227 -8.74 1.22 10.09
N GLY A 228 -8.78 2.22 9.22
CA GLY A 228 -9.93 3.09 8.99
C GLY A 228 -10.98 2.52 8.05
N GLY A 229 -10.78 1.29 7.57
CA GLY A 229 -11.67 0.59 6.64
C GLY A 229 -11.48 0.98 5.16
N ALA A 230 -10.50 1.82 4.84
CA ALA A 230 -10.24 2.21 3.45
C ALA A 230 -9.66 1.06 2.61
N ARG A 231 -9.92 1.08 1.31
CA ARG A 231 -9.32 0.14 0.36
C ARG A 231 -7.83 0.38 0.18
N ALA A 232 -7.42 1.64 0.22
CA ALA A 232 -6.05 2.11 0.11
C ALA A 232 -5.91 3.50 0.74
N GLY A 233 -4.67 3.92 1.02
CA GLY A 233 -4.32 5.30 1.30
C GLY A 233 -3.36 5.77 0.23
N LEU A 234 -3.46 7.02 -0.22
CA LEU A 234 -2.68 7.55 -1.30
C LEU A 234 -2.26 9.00 -1.00
N ILE A 235 -1.02 9.32 -1.34
CA ILE A 235 -0.47 10.67 -1.30
C ILE A 235 0.06 10.98 -2.69
N ALA A 236 -0.34 12.12 -3.26
CA ALA A 236 0.18 12.56 -4.55
C ALA A 236 1.70 12.71 -4.50
N PRO A 237 2.44 12.21 -5.52
CA PRO A 237 3.89 12.29 -5.54
C PRO A 237 4.34 13.75 -5.70
N ASP A 238 5.44 14.08 -5.04
CA ASP A 238 6.11 15.37 -5.07
C ASP A 238 7.63 15.19 -5.03
N GLU A 239 8.38 16.29 -4.88
CA GLU A 239 9.84 16.25 -4.82
C GLU A 239 10.38 15.30 -3.75
N THR A 240 9.72 15.23 -2.57
CA THR A 240 10.10 14.29 -1.51
C THR A 240 10.01 12.83 -1.99
N THR A 241 9.01 12.52 -2.82
CA THR A 241 8.85 11.20 -3.43
C THR A 241 9.93 10.94 -4.47
N PHE A 242 10.21 11.93 -5.33
CA PHE A 242 11.21 11.79 -6.39
C PHE A 242 12.62 11.62 -5.82
N ASP A 243 13.00 12.46 -4.85
CA ASP A 243 14.31 12.37 -4.14
C ASP A 243 14.48 11.00 -3.47
N TYR A 244 13.40 10.40 -2.96
CA TYR A 244 13.48 9.07 -2.35
C TYR A 244 13.70 7.97 -3.38
N ILE A 245 13.11 8.06 -4.58
CA ILE A 245 13.19 7.02 -5.63
C ILE A 245 14.46 7.13 -6.44
N GLU A 246 14.98 8.34 -6.64
CA GLU A 246 16.14 8.61 -7.49
C GLU A 246 17.35 7.73 -7.14
N GLY A 247 17.98 7.16 -8.16
CA GLY A 247 19.18 6.33 -8.01
C GLY A 247 18.98 4.96 -7.39
N ARG A 248 17.75 4.56 -7.05
CA ARG A 248 17.47 3.21 -6.57
C ARG A 248 17.59 2.19 -7.70
N ARG A 249 17.83 0.94 -7.32
CA ARG A 249 18.21 -0.16 -8.22
C ARG A 249 17.25 -0.36 -9.40
N HIS A 250 15.94 -0.24 -9.17
CA HIS A 250 14.89 -0.46 -10.18
C HIS A 250 14.19 0.85 -10.58
N ALA A 251 14.67 1.99 -10.10
CA ALA A 251 14.18 3.29 -10.56
C ALA A 251 14.61 3.54 -12.02
N PRO A 252 13.81 4.27 -12.80
CA PRO A 252 14.24 4.76 -14.11
C PRO A 252 15.55 5.54 -14.02
N GLN A 253 16.32 5.58 -15.09
CA GLN A 253 17.62 6.24 -15.11
C GLN A 253 17.78 7.12 -16.36
N GLY A 254 18.57 8.20 -16.25
CA GLY A 254 18.85 9.09 -17.37
C GLY A 254 17.59 9.66 -18.01
N ALA A 255 17.43 9.57 -19.31
CA ALA A 255 16.28 10.10 -20.04
C ALA A 255 14.94 9.46 -19.63
N ASP A 256 14.96 8.19 -19.21
CA ASP A 256 13.76 7.51 -18.71
C ASP A 256 13.33 8.07 -17.34
N TRP A 257 14.29 8.50 -16.52
CA TRP A 257 14.02 9.21 -15.28
C TRP A 257 13.32 10.54 -15.53
N ASP A 258 13.85 11.35 -16.44
CA ASP A 258 13.27 12.65 -16.77
C ASP A 258 11.85 12.51 -17.31
N ALA A 259 11.61 11.52 -18.17
CA ALA A 259 10.29 11.20 -18.69
C ALA A 259 9.32 10.73 -17.59
N ALA A 260 9.79 9.86 -16.68
CA ALA A 260 8.99 9.36 -15.56
C ALA A 260 8.60 10.50 -14.61
N VAL A 261 9.55 11.35 -14.20
CA VAL A 261 9.26 12.51 -13.34
C VAL A 261 8.26 13.46 -14.00
N ALA A 262 8.38 13.71 -15.31
CA ALA A 262 7.41 14.54 -16.03
C ALA A 262 6.01 13.94 -15.99
N ALA A 263 5.87 12.62 -16.17
CA ALA A 263 4.60 11.92 -16.04
C ALA A 263 4.06 11.94 -14.59
N TRP A 264 4.92 11.69 -13.60
CA TRP A 264 4.54 11.70 -12.18
C TRP A 264 4.04 13.06 -11.69
N ARG A 265 4.61 14.16 -12.21
CA ARG A 265 4.15 15.53 -11.93
C ARG A 265 2.74 15.83 -12.47
N ALA A 266 2.23 15.04 -13.41
CA ALA A 266 0.88 15.16 -13.95
C ALA A 266 -0.18 14.34 -13.18
N LEU A 267 0.26 13.48 -12.24
CA LEU A 267 -0.63 12.60 -11.48
C LEU A 267 -1.48 13.32 -10.42
N PRO A 268 -1.01 14.35 -9.68
CA PRO A 268 -1.81 14.96 -8.64
C PRO A 268 -3.22 15.30 -9.11
N THR A 269 -4.17 15.23 -8.18
CA THR A 269 -5.57 15.58 -8.42
C THR A 269 -5.70 16.96 -9.05
N ASP A 270 -6.51 17.08 -10.11
CA ASP A 270 -6.69 18.32 -10.86
C ASP A 270 -7.42 19.37 -10.03
N ASP A 271 -7.10 20.64 -10.26
CA ASP A 271 -7.86 21.75 -9.68
C ASP A 271 -9.33 21.66 -10.11
N GLY A 272 -10.23 21.67 -9.13
CA GLY A 272 -11.68 21.55 -9.38
C GLY A 272 -12.19 20.11 -9.49
N ALA A 273 -11.35 19.10 -9.30
CA ALA A 273 -11.84 17.72 -9.12
C ALA A 273 -12.67 17.59 -7.84
N THR A 274 -13.63 16.68 -7.86
CA THR A 274 -14.54 16.46 -6.73
C THR A 274 -14.29 15.09 -6.10
N TYR A 275 -14.29 15.05 -4.78
CA TYR A 275 -14.24 13.81 -4.02
C TYR A 275 -15.66 13.37 -3.62
N ASP A 276 -15.90 12.06 -3.48
CA ASP A 276 -17.16 11.55 -2.94
C ASP A 276 -17.36 11.97 -1.48
N ARG A 277 -16.26 12.09 -0.72
CA ARG A 277 -16.23 12.56 0.67
C ARG A 277 -14.98 13.40 0.93
N SER A 278 -15.06 14.30 1.91
CA SER A 278 -13.91 15.08 2.39
C SER A 278 -14.00 15.25 3.90
N ILE A 279 -12.83 15.26 4.55
CA ILE A 279 -12.67 15.61 5.97
C ILE A 279 -11.42 16.46 6.13
N THR A 280 -11.50 17.47 7.00
CA THR A 280 -10.36 18.32 7.34
C THR A 280 -9.94 18.09 8.79
N ILE A 281 -8.64 17.98 9.00
CA ILE A 281 -7.98 17.87 10.29
C ILE A 281 -7.03 19.07 10.43
N ASP A 282 -7.14 19.78 11.55
CA ASP A 282 -6.19 20.83 11.93
C ASP A 282 -5.01 20.17 12.65
N ALA A 283 -3.85 20.14 11.98
CA ALA A 283 -2.63 19.56 12.53
C ALA A 283 -2.11 20.31 13.77
N THR A 284 -2.46 21.59 13.91
CA THR A 284 -2.02 22.42 15.07
C THR A 284 -2.76 22.04 16.35
N ALA A 285 -3.95 21.47 16.22
CA ALA A 285 -4.77 21.00 17.34
C ALA A 285 -4.53 19.53 17.71
N LEU A 286 -3.69 18.81 16.93
CA LEU A 286 -3.39 17.41 17.24
C LEU A 286 -2.45 17.29 18.43
N GLU A 287 -2.75 16.32 19.27
CA GLU A 287 -1.92 15.87 20.38
C GLU A 287 -1.41 14.44 20.09
N PRO A 288 -0.36 13.98 20.77
CA PRO A 288 0.01 12.58 20.75
C PRO A 288 -1.19 11.69 21.15
N MET A 289 -1.42 10.63 20.39
CA MET A 289 -2.57 9.75 20.53
C MET A 289 -2.19 8.44 21.24
N VAL A 290 -3.13 7.90 22.00
CA VAL A 290 -3.04 6.55 22.55
C VAL A 290 -4.31 5.77 22.26
N THR A 291 -4.20 4.45 22.14
CA THR A 291 -5.36 3.55 22.08
C THR A 291 -5.56 2.88 23.42
N TYR A 292 -6.80 2.83 23.91
CA TYR A 292 -7.14 2.28 25.22
C TYR A 292 -7.89 0.94 25.16
N GLY A 293 -8.08 0.38 23.96
CA GLY A 293 -8.87 -0.83 23.77
C GLY A 293 -8.29 -1.76 22.68
N THR A 294 -9.15 -2.56 22.09
CA THR A 294 -8.79 -3.67 21.20
C THR A 294 -8.65 -3.30 19.72
N ASN A 295 -8.98 -2.07 19.36
CA ASN A 295 -8.88 -1.58 17.97
C ASN A 295 -8.49 -0.10 17.91
N PRO A 296 -7.94 0.38 16.80
CA PRO A 296 -7.45 1.77 16.65
C PRO A 296 -8.57 2.83 16.63
N GLY A 297 -9.83 2.44 16.47
CA GLY A 297 -10.98 3.36 16.64
C GLY A 297 -11.18 3.81 18.10
N MET A 298 -10.56 3.10 19.04
CA MET A 298 -10.53 3.47 20.46
C MET A 298 -9.32 4.36 20.76
N GLY A 299 -9.08 5.37 19.91
CA GLY A 299 -8.01 6.35 20.05
C GLY A 299 -8.47 7.59 20.81
N ILE A 300 -7.61 8.11 21.69
CA ILE A 300 -7.82 9.38 22.40
C ILE A 300 -6.51 10.17 22.49
N PRO A 301 -6.57 11.51 22.60
CA PRO A 301 -5.41 12.31 22.96
C PRO A 301 -4.80 11.88 24.29
N ILE A 302 -3.48 11.97 24.44
CA ILE A 302 -2.76 11.55 25.65
C ILE A 302 -3.18 12.34 26.90
N THR A 303 -3.72 13.53 26.73
CA THR A 303 -4.25 14.38 27.82
C THR A 303 -5.66 13.99 28.28
N SER A 304 -6.33 13.11 27.52
CA SER A 304 -7.68 12.65 27.81
C SER A 304 -7.69 11.56 28.90
N ARG A 305 -8.88 11.35 29.49
CA ARG A 305 -9.12 10.20 30.39
C ARG A 305 -9.66 9.02 29.58
N VAL A 306 -9.20 7.82 29.91
CA VAL A 306 -9.78 6.59 29.37
C VAL A 306 -11.25 6.52 29.81
N PRO A 307 -12.20 6.32 28.87
CA PRO A 307 -13.62 6.19 29.18
C PRO A 307 -13.88 5.05 30.17
N SER A 308 -14.90 5.22 31.03
CA SER A 308 -15.34 4.13 31.92
C SER A 308 -15.91 2.97 31.10
N PRO A 309 -15.66 1.71 31.49
CA PRO A 309 -16.30 0.55 30.84
C PRO A 309 -17.83 0.64 30.78
N ASP A 310 -18.44 1.32 31.77
CA ASP A 310 -19.89 1.50 31.85
C ASP A 310 -20.44 2.60 30.90
N SER A 311 -19.54 3.31 30.20
CA SER A 311 -19.91 4.40 29.27
C SER A 311 -19.84 4.00 27.76
N GLN A 312 -19.65 2.72 27.49
CA GLN A 312 -19.55 2.18 26.14
C GLN A 312 -20.84 1.47 25.71
#